data_7c077dd055c42427760c7d91255f3b60
#
_entry.id   7c077dd055c42427760c7d91255f3b60
#
_cell.length_a   1.000
_cell.length_b   1.000
_cell.length_c   1.000
_cell.angle_alpha   90.00
_cell.angle_beta   90.00
_cell.angle_gamma   90.00
#
_symmetry.space_group_name_H-M   'P 1'
#
loop_
_entity.id
_entity.type
_entity.pdbx_description
1 polymer ?
#
loop_
_entity_poly.entity_id
_entity_poly.type
_entity_poly.pdbx_seq_one_letter_code
_entity_poly.pdbx_strand_id
1 'polypeptide(L)'
;YYRRFFNRVVDKPSLLFIFTVTCVYTQPCYQAENEVLKFHMQEAFQRIQMDTRPDGFATVIMDELNQDKVKQLKDACHRMMVEGDFVKYENVYHGVLTECSSQSAGIQLADYAVGIMNGYLRKHLMSRGDYTFATDLYTEFVLPHLRKHANGTVVGYGVREVPSDSSIRQVLMPLFN
;
A
#
# COMPACT_ATOMS: atom_id res chain seq x y z
N TYR A 1 -22.19 3.69 6.28
CA TYR A 1 -21.07 3.55 7.23
C TYR A 1 -19.76 4.06 6.61
N TYR A 2 -19.29 3.55 5.47
CA TYR A 2 -18.01 3.92 4.82
C TYR A 2 -17.85 5.42 4.59
N ARG A 3 -18.82 6.12 3.97
CA ARG A 3 -18.73 7.56 3.74
C ARG A 3 -18.59 8.36 5.03
N ARG A 4 -19.29 7.99 6.10
CA ARG A 4 -19.15 8.67 7.41
C ARG A 4 -17.77 8.46 8.02
N PHE A 5 -17.20 7.27 7.85
CA PHE A 5 -15.86 6.96 8.32
C PHE A 5 -14.81 7.77 7.54
N PHE A 6 -14.84 7.71 6.22
CA PHE A 6 -13.93 8.47 5.36
C PHE A 6 -14.02 9.97 5.60
N ASN A 7 -15.20 10.56 5.66
CA ASN A 7 -15.38 11.99 5.93
C ASN A 7 -14.77 12.45 7.26
N ARG A 8 -14.64 11.57 8.25
CA ARG A 8 -14.01 11.91 9.54
C ARG A 8 -12.49 11.79 9.51
N VAL A 9 -11.96 10.93 8.66
CA VAL A 9 -10.52 10.56 8.66
C VAL A 9 -9.78 11.27 7.53
N VAL A 10 -10.43 11.46 6.39
CA VAL A 10 -9.83 11.99 5.15
C VAL A 10 -9.70 13.52 5.13
N ASP A 11 -10.40 14.23 6.01
CA ASP A 11 -10.28 15.69 6.18
C ASP A 11 -8.89 16.12 6.73
N LYS A 12 -7.90 15.23 6.71
CA LYS A 12 -6.53 15.51 7.12
C LYS A 12 -5.66 15.79 5.89
N PRO A 13 -5.11 17.00 5.75
CA PRO A 13 -4.33 17.39 4.56
C PRO A 13 -3.03 16.60 4.39
N SER A 14 -2.64 15.80 5.40
CA SER A 14 -1.43 14.99 5.40
C SER A 14 -1.67 13.50 5.08
N LEU A 15 -2.93 13.09 4.79
CA LEU A 15 -3.21 11.69 4.43
C LEU A 15 -2.77 11.41 3.00
N LEU A 16 -1.94 10.39 2.82
CA LEU A 16 -1.55 9.87 1.51
C LEU A 16 -1.79 8.37 1.45
N PHE A 17 -2.29 7.91 0.31
CA PHE A 17 -2.39 6.48 0.01
C PHE A 17 -1.27 6.05 -0.94
N ILE A 18 -0.64 4.94 -0.60
CA ILE A 18 0.31 4.21 -1.44
C ILE A 18 -0.17 2.76 -1.50
N PHE A 19 -0.37 2.26 -2.70
CA PHE A 19 -0.79 0.89 -2.94
C PHE A 19 0.31 0.11 -3.65
N THR A 20 0.56 -1.09 -3.19
CA THR A 20 1.38 -2.08 -3.90
C THR A 20 0.48 -3.16 -4.48
N VAL A 21 0.66 -3.48 -5.75
CA VAL A 21 -0.23 -4.35 -6.53
C VAL A 21 0.54 -5.48 -7.16
N THR A 22 0.10 -6.72 -6.95
CA THR A 22 0.63 -7.92 -7.62
C THR A 22 -0.47 -8.60 -8.42
N CYS A 23 -0.15 -9.04 -9.63
CA CYS A 23 -1.01 -9.91 -10.42
C CYS A 23 -0.56 -11.36 -10.27
N VAL A 24 -1.27 -12.12 -9.45
CA VAL A 24 -0.93 -13.52 -9.17
C VAL A 24 -1.03 -14.44 -10.38
N TYR A 25 -1.78 -14.06 -11.40
CA TYR A 25 -1.94 -14.85 -12.62
C TYR A 25 -0.79 -14.70 -13.60
N THR A 26 -0.08 -13.59 -13.58
CA THR A 26 1.04 -13.30 -14.48
C THR A 26 2.40 -13.54 -13.84
N GLN A 27 2.42 -13.84 -12.54
CA GLN A 27 3.64 -13.99 -11.77
C GLN A 27 3.69 -15.36 -11.03
N PRO A 28 3.82 -16.48 -11.77
CA PRO A 28 3.86 -17.82 -11.17
C PRO A 28 5.09 -18.08 -10.30
N CYS A 29 6.10 -17.21 -10.36
CA CYS A 29 7.31 -17.34 -9.54
C CYS A 29 7.11 -17.05 -8.05
N TYR A 30 6.01 -16.39 -7.66
CA TYR A 30 5.67 -16.17 -6.26
C TYR A 30 4.91 -17.38 -5.68
N GLN A 31 5.63 -18.48 -5.48
CA GLN A 31 5.05 -19.70 -4.91
C GLN A 31 4.87 -19.60 -3.39
N ALA A 32 5.54 -18.66 -2.72
CA ALA A 32 5.47 -18.47 -1.28
C ALA A 32 4.82 -17.13 -0.93
N GLU A 33 3.68 -17.16 -0.25
CA GLU A 33 2.96 -15.98 0.25
C GLU A 33 3.86 -15.01 1.01
N ASN A 34 4.81 -15.56 1.79
CA ASN A 34 5.75 -14.76 2.59
C ASN A 34 6.75 -13.96 1.74
N GLU A 35 7.15 -14.46 0.57
CA GLU A 35 8.05 -13.72 -0.33
C GLU A 35 7.34 -12.55 -0.99
N VAL A 36 6.10 -12.76 -1.44
CA VAL A 36 5.26 -11.68 -2.00
C VAL A 36 5.09 -10.57 -0.97
N LEU A 37 4.74 -10.94 0.26
CA LEU A 37 4.54 -9.97 1.33
C LEU A 37 5.82 -9.20 1.65
N LYS A 38 6.98 -9.85 1.65
CA LYS A 38 8.29 -9.20 1.85
C LYS A 38 8.54 -8.12 0.79
N PHE A 39 8.28 -8.41 -0.49
CA PHE A 39 8.46 -7.42 -1.56
C PHE A 39 7.47 -6.26 -1.43
N HIS A 40 6.21 -6.52 -1.07
CA HIS A 40 5.25 -5.45 -0.79
C HIS A 40 5.71 -4.54 0.33
N MET A 41 6.22 -5.12 1.42
CA MET A 41 6.76 -4.36 2.55
C MET A 41 7.98 -3.54 2.15
N GLN A 42 8.89 -4.11 1.37
CA GLN A 42 10.07 -3.41 0.86
C GLN A 42 9.68 -2.16 0.06
N GLU A 43 8.76 -2.31 -0.88
CA GLU A 43 8.27 -1.19 -1.68
C GLU A 43 7.56 -0.13 -0.83
N ALA A 44 6.79 -0.54 0.18
CA ALA A 44 6.14 0.39 1.10
C ALA A 44 7.17 1.17 1.94
N PHE A 45 8.14 0.51 2.53
CA PHE A 45 9.18 1.17 3.35
C PHE A 45 10.04 2.13 2.54
N GLN A 46 10.40 1.78 1.30
CA GLN A 46 11.13 2.71 0.42
C GLN A 46 10.35 4.02 0.21
N ARG A 47 9.03 3.94 -0.02
CA ARG A 47 8.19 5.14 -0.17
C ARG A 47 8.06 5.92 1.12
N ILE A 48 7.90 5.24 2.23
CA ILE A 48 7.86 5.89 3.55
C ILE A 48 9.17 6.66 3.79
N GLN A 49 10.31 6.04 3.54
CA GLN A 49 11.61 6.71 3.68
C GLN A 49 11.75 7.93 2.75
N MET A 50 11.33 7.78 1.48
CA MET A 50 11.38 8.87 0.50
C MET A 50 10.48 10.04 0.84
N ASP A 51 9.35 9.79 1.51
CA ASP A 51 8.36 10.81 1.87
C ASP A 51 8.60 11.40 3.27
N THR A 52 9.38 10.73 4.10
CA THR A 52 9.75 11.24 5.42
C THR A 52 10.76 12.36 5.27
N ARG A 53 10.46 13.53 5.86
CA ARG A 53 11.38 14.68 5.84
C ARG A 53 12.68 14.32 6.54
N PRO A 54 13.80 15.00 6.21
CA PRO A 54 15.10 14.74 6.87
C PRO A 54 15.09 14.92 8.39
N ASP A 55 14.22 15.77 8.89
CA ASP A 55 13.97 16.03 10.33
C ASP A 55 12.79 15.24 10.90
N GLY A 56 12.11 14.46 10.05
CA GLY A 56 10.98 13.64 10.41
C GLY A 56 11.37 12.23 10.82
N PHE A 57 10.39 11.52 11.36
CA PHE A 57 10.52 10.12 11.75
C PHE A 57 9.23 9.36 11.47
N ALA A 58 9.32 8.19 10.88
CA ALA A 58 8.19 7.35 10.54
C ALA A 58 8.18 6.05 11.36
N THR A 59 7.01 5.64 11.79
CA THR A 59 6.75 4.34 12.42
C THR A 59 5.75 3.57 11.57
N VAL A 60 6.01 2.27 11.38
CA VAL A 60 5.12 1.37 10.64
C VAL A 60 4.29 0.56 11.62
N ILE A 61 2.98 0.63 11.46
CA ILE A 61 2.01 -0.15 12.23
C ILE A 61 1.27 -1.07 11.26
N MET A 62 1.22 -2.35 11.58
CA MET A 62 0.54 -3.38 10.78
C MET A 62 -0.60 -4.01 11.56
N ASP A 63 -1.54 -4.58 10.82
CA ASP A 63 -2.55 -5.46 11.42
C ASP A 63 -1.90 -6.70 12.05
N GLU A 64 -2.52 -7.18 13.12
CA GLU A 64 -2.07 -8.37 13.83
C GLU A 64 -2.31 -9.61 12.97
N LEU A 65 -1.22 -10.26 12.57
CA LEU A 65 -1.23 -11.52 11.87
C LEU A 65 -1.06 -12.70 12.85
N ASN A 66 -1.16 -13.94 12.34
CA ASN A 66 -0.78 -15.12 13.12
C ASN A 66 0.66 -14.95 13.66
N GLN A 67 0.89 -15.29 14.95
CA GLN A 67 2.13 -15.01 15.67
C GLN A 67 3.39 -15.50 14.97
N ASP A 68 3.36 -16.69 14.34
CA ASP A 68 4.53 -17.23 13.62
C ASP A 68 4.85 -16.42 12.36
N LYS A 69 3.83 -16.00 11.61
CA LYS A 69 3.98 -15.15 10.44
C LYS A 69 4.46 -13.74 10.83
N VAL A 70 3.94 -13.20 11.94
CA VAL A 70 4.37 -11.88 12.47
C VAL A 70 5.85 -11.87 12.79
N LYS A 71 6.36 -12.88 13.49
CA LYS A 71 7.77 -12.95 13.87
C LYS A 71 8.67 -12.98 12.63
N GLN A 72 8.40 -13.88 11.70
CA GLN A 72 9.18 -14.00 10.45
C GLN A 72 9.17 -12.70 9.64
N LEU A 73 8.02 -12.05 9.55
CA LEU A 73 7.88 -10.79 8.83
C LEU A 73 8.63 -9.65 9.54
N LYS A 74 8.50 -9.53 10.86
CA LYS A 74 9.22 -8.52 11.65
C LYS A 74 10.73 -8.68 11.52
N ASP A 75 11.23 -9.91 11.60
CA ASP A 75 12.67 -10.23 11.43
C ASP A 75 13.16 -9.89 10.02
N ALA A 76 12.34 -10.16 9.00
CA ALA A 76 12.66 -9.82 7.62
C ALA A 76 12.68 -8.30 7.39
N CYS A 77 11.67 -7.57 7.90
CA CYS A 77 11.61 -6.12 7.82
C CYS A 77 12.76 -5.46 8.59
N HIS A 78 13.06 -5.93 9.80
CA HIS A 78 14.17 -5.43 10.61
C HIS A 78 15.51 -5.59 9.87
N ARG A 79 15.80 -6.78 9.35
CA ARG A 79 17.03 -7.02 8.57
C ARG A 79 17.13 -6.10 7.38
N MET A 80 16.06 -5.97 6.60
CA MET A 80 16.02 -5.09 5.44
C MET A 80 16.30 -3.63 5.81
N MET A 81 15.73 -3.15 6.91
CA MET A 81 15.90 -1.76 7.35
C MET A 81 17.31 -1.50 7.93
N VAL A 82 17.93 -2.49 8.59
CA VAL A 82 19.27 -2.37 9.16
C VAL A 82 20.36 -2.53 8.09
N GLU A 83 20.21 -3.54 7.26
CA GLU A 83 21.20 -3.85 6.19
C GLU A 83 21.06 -2.87 5.02
N GLY A 84 19.86 -2.28 4.87
CA GLY A 84 19.50 -1.50 3.70
C GLY A 84 19.19 -2.40 2.49
N ASP A 85 18.71 -1.75 1.45
CA ASP A 85 18.55 -2.33 0.12
C ASP A 85 19.07 -1.33 -0.92
N PHE A 86 18.20 -0.82 -1.80
CA PHE A 86 18.51 0.32 -2.67
C PHE A 86 18.40 1.67 -1.94
N VAL A 87 17.86 1.68 -0.73
CA VAL A 87 17.60 2.86 0.10
C VAL A 87 18.15 2.61 1.50
N LYS A 88 18.72 3.66 2.12
CA LYS A 88 19.04 3.65 3.55
C LYS A 88 17.84 4.17 4.33
N TYR A 89 17.45 3.44 5.37
CA TYR A 89 16.26 3.73 6.18
C TYR A 89 16.63 4.56 7.43
N GLU A 90 17.06 5.80 7.24
CA GLU A 90 17.55 6.67 8.33
C GLU A 90 16.42 7.29 9.14
N ASN A 91 15.25 7.50 8.51
CA ASN A 91 14.11 8.18 9.11
C ASN A 91 12.92 7.25 9.39
N VAL A 92 13.13 5.94 9.31
CA VAL A 92 12.11 4.93 9.62
C VAL A 92 12.56 4.14 10.84
N TYR A 93 11.65 3.95 11.81
CA TYR A 93 11.91 3.07 12.93
C TYR A 93 12.18 1.63 12.45
N HIS A 94 13.32 1.08 12.85
CA HIS A 94 13.78 -0.25 12.41
C HIS A 94 13.03 -1.40 13.07
N GLY A 95 11.73 -1.26 13.17
CA GLY A 95 10.81 -2.25 13.70
C GLY A 95 9.41 -2.01 13.18
N VAL A 96 8.59 -3.05 13.24
CA VAL A 96 7.18 -2.99 12.87
C VAL A 96 6.35 -3.23 14.13
N LEU A 97 5.51 -2.27 14.45
CA LEU A 97 4.51 -2.41 15.50
C LEU A 97 3.30 -3.19 14.93
N THR A 98 2.66 -3.95 15.77
CA THR A 98 1.41 -4.65 15.40
C THR A 98 0.30 -4.21 16.32
N GLU A 99 -0.88 -4.03 15.77
CA GLU A 99 -2.06 -3.57 16.46
C GLU A 99 -3.29 -4.30 15.94
N CYS A 100 -4.27 -4.55 16.79
CA CYS A 100 -5.52 -5.16 16.37
C CYS A 100 -6.35 -4.16 15.53
N SER A 101 -6.79 -4.57 14.35
CA SER A 101 -7.58 -3.73 13.44
C SER A 101 -8.86 -3.19 14.09
N SER A 102 -9.46 -3.92 15.02
CA SER A 102 -10.65 -3.46 15.75
C SER A 102 -10.38 -2.24 16.65
N GLN A 103 -9.14 -1.98 17.01
CA GLN A 103 -8.72 -0.90 17.89
C GLN A 103 -7.98 0.23 17.16
N SER A 104 -7.56 0.00 15.92
CA SER A 104 -6.78 0.96 15.14
C SER A 104 -7.57 1.54 13.98
N ALA A 105 -7.95 2.81 14.08
CA ALA A 105 -8.60 3.52 12.99
C ALA A 105 -7.72 3.63 11.73
N GLY A 106 -6.39 3.68 11.90
CA GLY A 106 -5.44 3.70 10.79
C GLY A 106 -5.43 2.40 10.01
N ILE A 107 -5.43 1.26 10.70
CA ILE A 107 -5.49 -0.07 10.05
C ILE A 107 -6.84 -0.26 9.37
N GLN A 108 -7.95 0.10 10.03
CA GLN A 108 -9.29 0.06 9.39
C GLN A 108 -9.36 0.92 8.14
N LEU A 109 -8.74 2.10 8.16
CA LEU A 109 -8.66 2.98 6.99
C LEU A 109 -7.88 2.31 5.85
N ALA A 110 -6.74 1.69 6.15
CA ALA A 110 -5.95 0.96 5.17
C ALA A 110 -6.75 -0.20 4.55
N ASP A 111 -7.43 -1.00 5.35
CA ASP A 111 -8.28 -2.11 4.88
C ASP A 111 -9.39 -1.63 3.95
N TYR A 112 -10.09 -0.56 4.33
CA TYR A 112 -11.13 0.00 3.50
C TYR A 112 -10.58 0.57 2.19
N ALA A 113 -9.45 1.26 2.24
CA ALA A 113 -8.81 1.80 1.05
C ALA A 113 -8.36 0.67 0.10
N VAL A 114 -7.79 -0.41 0.63
CA VAL A 114 -7.43 -1.61 -0.15
C VAL A 114 -8.67 -2.28 -0.76
N GLY A 115 -9.76 -2.42 -0.01
CA GLY A 115 -11.03 -2.96 -0.51
C GLY A 115 -11.60 -2.14 -1.66
N ILE A 116 -11.58 -0.81 -1.53
CA ILE A 116 -12.03 0.13 -2.57
C ILE A 116 -11.13 0.04 -3.81
N MET A 117 -9.81 0.06 -3.63
CA MET A 117 -8.85 -0.07 -4.73
C MET A 117 -9.00 -1.40 -5.47
N ASN A 118 -9.16 -2.51 -4.74
CA ASN A 118 -9.39 -3.83 -5.32
C ASN A 118 -10.69 -3.88 -6.14
N GLY A 119 -11.78 -3.29 -5.63
CA GLY A 119 -13.05 -3.17 -6.36
C GLY A 119 -12.91 -2.34 -7.63
N TYR A 120 -12.22 -1.20 -7.56
CA TYR A 120 -11.91 -0.35 -8.70
C TYR A 120 -11.11 -1.11 -9.78
N LEU A 121 -10.02 -1.79 -9.39
CA LEU A 121 -9.20 -2.57 -10.30
C LEU A 121 -9.99 -3.72 -10.95
N ARG A 122 -10.80 -4.44 -10.17
CA ARG A 122 -11.64 -5.53 -10.71
C ARG A 122 -12.64 -5.05 -11.74
N LYS A 123 -13.26 -3.90 -11.52
CA LYS A 123 -14.19 -3.30 -12.51
C LYS A 123 -13.49 -3.04 -13.84
N HIS A 124 -12.29 -2.49 -13.80
CA HIS A 124 -11.59 -2.06 -15.02
C HIS A 124 -10.79 -3.18 -15.70
N LEU A 125 -10.27 -4.14 -14.93
CA LEU A 125 -9.41 -5.20 -15.47
C LEU A 125 -10.14 -6.51 -15.75
N MET A 126 -11.20 -6.82 -15.00
CA MET A 126 -11.85 -8.12 -15.09
C MET A 126 -13.24 -8.06 -15.76
N SER A 127 -13.80 -6.88 -15.93
CA SER A 127 -15.12 -6.66 -16.54
C SER A 127 -16.23 -7.56 -15.92
N ARG A 128 -16.10 -7.97 -14.67
CA ARG A 128 -17.00 -8.86 -13.98
C ARG A 128 -17.50 -8.24 -12.68
N GLY A 129 -18.80 -8.35 -12.43
CA GLY A 129 -19.44 -7.88 -11.21
C GLY A 129 -19.78 -6.38 -11.21
N ASP A 130 -20.66 -5.99 -10.30
CA ASP A 130 -21.01 -4.59 -10.07
C ASP A 130 -20.09 -4.00 -9.00
N TYR A 131 -19.10 -3.24 -9.43
CA TYR A 131 -18.20 -2.52 -8.55
C TYR A 131 -18.43 -1.01 -8.60
N THR A 132 -19.60 -0.54 -8.99
CA THR A 132 -19.94 0.88 -9.11
C THR A 132 -19.71 1.60 -7.79
N PHE A 133 -20.18 1.04 -6.68
CA PHE A 133 -19.97 1.61 -5.36
C PHE A 133 -18.49 1.77 -4.98
N ALA A 134 -17.64 0.79 -5.31
CA ALA A 134 -16.20 0.89 -5.06
C ALA A 134 -15.55 1.97 -5.94
N THR A 135 -16.00 2.11 -7.18
CA THR A 135 -15.53 3.15 -8.10
C THR A 135 -15.90 4.55 -7.61
N ASP A 136 -17.11 4.73 -7.12
CA ASP A 136 -17.57 6.01 -6.54
C ASP A 136 -16.72 6.38 -5.32
N LEU A 137 -16.52 5.43 -4.40
CA LEU A 137 -15.67 5.65 -3.22
C LEU A 137 -14.21 5.89 -3.59
N TYR A 138 -13.70 5.21 -4.62
CA TYR A 138 -12.35 5.46 -5.14
C TYR A 138 -12.20 6.90 -5.61
N THR A 139 -13.13 7.38 -6.43
CA THR A 139 -13.09 8.74 -6.98
C THR A 139 -13.25 9.81 -5.88
N GLU A 140 -14.14 9.54 -4.91
CA GLU A 140 -14.46 10.47 -3.84
C GLU A 140 -13.37 10.56 -2.77
N PHE A 141 -12.77 9.43 -2.37
CA PHE A 141 -11.91 9.35 -1.18
C PHE A 141 -10.48 8.89 -1.42
N VAL A 142 -10.23 8.01 -2.39
CA VAL A 142 -8.90 7.43 -2.58
C VAL A 142 -8.09 8.26 -3.58
N LEU A 143 -8.66 8.56 -4.73
CA LEU A 143 -7.97 9.27 -5.81
C LEU A 143 -7.39 10.64 -5.39
N PRO A 144 -8.09 11.49 -4.59
CA PRO A 144 -7.56 12.77 -4.15
C PRO A 144 -6.33 12.63 -3.25
N HIS A 145 -6.20 11.52 -2.55
CA HIS A 145 -5.14 11.24 -1.57
C HIS A 145 -4.09 10.25 -2.09
N LEU A 146 -4.15 9.84 -3.35
CA LEU A 146 -3.06 9.04 -3.93
C LEU A 146 -1.77 9.85 -3.97
N ARG A 147 -0.67 9.25 -3.51
CA ARG A 147 0.65 9.83 -3.66
C ARG A 147 0.96 10.02 -5.15
N LYS A 148 1.46 11.20 -5.49
CA LYS A 148 1.80 11.56 -6.87
C LYS A 148 3.23 12.09 -6.94
N HIS A 149 3.87 11.88 -8.06
CA HIS A 149 5.08 12.62 -8.41
C HIS A 149 4.76 14.10 -8.67
N ALA A 150 5.76 14.97 -8.66
CA ALA A 150 5.60 16.40 -8.92
C ALA A 150 4.94 16.72 -10.28
N ASN A 151 5.11 15.85 -11.27
CA ASN A 151 4.45 15.96 -12.59
C ASN A 151 3.02 15.38 -12.64
N GLY A 152 2.47 14.91 -11.52
CA GLY A 152 1.14 14.31 -11.42
C GLY A 152 1.09 12.78 -11.63
N THR A 153 2.18 12.12 -12.01
CA THR A 153 2.22 10.67 -12.25
C THR A 153 1.92 9.89 -10.96
N VAL A 154 1.00 8.94 -11.04
CA VAL A 154 0.58 8.07 -9.93
C VAL A 154 1.30 6.73 -9.96
N VAL A 155 1.40 6.10 -11.15
CA VAL A 155 2.03 4.77 -11.29
C VAL A 155 3.52 4.85 -10.99
N GLY A 156 4.00 3.98 -10.12
CA GLY A 156 5.36 4.01 -9.56
C GLY A 156 5.51 4.83 -8.29
N TYR A 157 4.52 5.66 -7.94
CA TYR A 157 4.50 6.53 -6.75
C TYR A 157 3.37 6.19 -5.79
N GLY A 158 2.13 6.41 -6.18
CA GLY A 158 0.94 6.09 -5.39
C GLY A 158 0.40 4.69 -5.64
N VAL A 159 0.65 4.14 -6.82
CA VAL A 159 0.35 2.75 -7.18
C VAL A 159 1.61 2.11 -7.74
N ARG A 160 2.09 1.07 -7.08
CA ARG A 160 3.33 0.39 -7.42
C ARG A 160 3.09 -1.08 -7.71
N GLU A 161 3.50 -1.52 -8.88
CA GLU A 161 3.54 -2.93 -9.23
C GLU A 161 4.63 -3.69 -8.46
N VAL A 162 4.31 -4.90 -8.00
CA VAL A 162 5.24 -5.80 -7.30
C VAL A 162 5.14 -7.20 -7.91
N PRO A 163 6.20 -7.74 -8.46
CA PRO A 163 7.50 -7.10 -8.70
C PRO A 163 7.37 -5.97 -9.70
N SER A 164 8.45 -5.20 -9.83
CA SER A 164 8.58 -4.16 -10.85
C SER A 164 8.56 -4.80 -12.24
N ASP A 165 7.37 -4.96 -12.80
CA ASP A 165 7.13 -5.62 -14.08
C ASP A 165 6.45 -4.66 -15.07
N SER A 166 7.03 -4.57 -16.27
CA SER A 166 6.52 -3.71 -17.32
C SER A 166 5.13 -4.08 -17.81
N SER A 167 4.76 -5.36 -17.75
CA SER A 167 3.44 -5.84 -18.22
C SER A 167 2.31 -5.33 -17.31
N ILE A 168 2.50 -5.43 -15.99
CA ILE A 168 1.55 -4.89 -15.01
C ILE A 168 1.49 -3.37 -15.12
N ARG A 169 2.64 -2.72 -15.24
CA ARG A 169 2.72 -1.26 -15.39
C ARG A 169 1.94 -0.76 -16.60
N GLN A 170 2.07 -1.41 -17.76
CA GLN A 170 1.32 -1.05 -18.97
C GLN A 170 -0.20 -1.13 -18.76
N VAL A 171 -0.66 -2.06 -17.94
CA VAL A 171 -2.09 -2.22 -17.62
C VAL A 171 -2.56 -1.15 -16.61
N LEU A 172 -1.70 -0.76 -15.66
CA LEU A 172 -2.04 0.25 -14.65
C LEU A 172 -1.99 1.69 -15.19
N MET A 173 -1.06 1.99 -16.09
CA MET A 173 -0.85 3.35 -16.63
C MET A 173 -2.14 4.03 -17.12
N PRO A 174 -2.99 3.40 -17.96
CA PRO A 174 -4.21 4.04 -18.47
C PRO A 174 -5.31 4.20 -17.39
N LEU A 175 -5.17 3.55 -16.25
CA LEU A 175 -6.16 3.67 -15.15
C LEU A 175 -5.86 4.80 -14.17
N PHE A 176 -4.60 5.26 -14.10
CA PHE A 176 -4.15 6.17 -13.04
C PHE A 176 -3.42 7.43 -13.53
N ASN A 177 -3.06 7.50 -14.80
CA ASN A 177 -2.32 8.66 -15.38
C ASN A 177 -3.08 9.37 -16.49
#